data_40e8e64a45efd00d84e38221ed785281
#
_entry.id   40e8e64a45efd00d84e38221ed785281
#
_cell.length_a   1.000
_cell.length_b   1.000
_cell.length_c   1.000
_cell.angle_alpha   90.00
_cell.angle_beta   90.00
_cell.angle_gamma   90.00
#
_symmetry.space_group_name_H-M   'P 1'
#
loop_
_entity.id
_entity.type
_entity.pdbx_description
1 polymer ?
#
loop_
_entity_poly.entity_id
_entity_poly.type
_entity_poly.pdbx_seq_one_letter_code
_entity_poly.pdbx_strand_id
1 'polypeptide(L)'
;MQRDAWYFQEDVVKAYESWYLGKYKRADILEKALLKKLLDSLGYIGSLLEVGCGTAHFTRWFESLGLECHGLDLSGLMLKEAKNLWPNSPLLLGESSFLPFKDHSFDVVVFVACMEYMPDPVKVISEALRVARKGIVLGLMNKWSLPTVRRIVQVKMGKNPYYKDAKFYSVIDMKRIFKNALGDGYTVTRWSTTVFPRILGDLESSLVPFGAFLGIAAKLE
;
A
#
# COMPACT_ATOMS: atom_id res chain seq x y z
N MET A 1 -20.01 2.73 -7.10
CA MET A 1 -19.42 2.29 -5.83
C MET A 1 -19.61 0.77 -5.73
N GLN A 2 -18.56 -0.03 -5.76
CA GLN A 2 -18.62 -1.50 -5.74
C GLN A 2 -18.94 -1.99 -4.31
N ARG A 3 -20.21 -2.01 -3.94
CA ARG A 3 -20.66 -2.49 -2.60
C ARG A 3 -20.37 -3.98 -2.37
N ASP A 4 -20.06 -4.75 -3.43
CA ASP A 4 -19.80 -6.19 -3.38
C ASP A 4 -18.29 -6.51 -3.17
N ALA A 5 -17.43 -5.51 -3.04
CA ALA A 5 -16.02 -5.75 -2.81
C ALA A 5 -15.78 -6.36 -1.41
N TRP A 6 -14.79 -7.23 -1.30
CA TRP A 6 -14.51 -8.01 -0.09
C TRP A 6 -14.26 -7.17 1.16
N TYR A 7 -13.72 -5.96 1.02
CA TYR A 7 -13.48 -5.03 2.14
C TYR A 7 -14.75 -4.36 2.68
N PHE A 8 -15.94 -4.68 2.11
CA PHE A 8 -17.26 -4.36 2.64
C PHE A 8 -17.99 -5.60 3.19
N GLN A 9 -17.32 -6.76 3.34
CA GLN A 9 -17.90 -7.99 3.88
C GLN A 9 -17.43 -8.18 5.32
N GLU A 10 -18.35 -8.21 6.26
CA GLU A 10 -18.05 -8.18 7.70
C GLU A 10 -17.25 -9.39 8.19
N ASP A 11 -17.56 -10.58 7.70
CA ASP A 11 -16.85 -11.83 8.01
C ASP A 11 -15.39 -11.80 7.53
N VAL A 12 -15.15 -11.25 6.34
CA VAL A 12 -13.80 -11.09 5.78
C VAL A 12 -13.00 -10.07 6.58
N VAL A 13 -13.62 -8.93 6.91
CA VAL A 13 -12.96 -7.86 7.69
C VAL A 13 -12.55 -8.36 9.07
N LYS A 14 -13.43 -9.10 9.78
CA LYS A 14 -13.11 -9.70 11.09
C LYS A 14 -11.96 -10.71 11.03
N ALA A 15 -11.84 -11.46 9.93
CA ALA A 15 -10.77 -12.45 9.76
C ALA A 15 -9.44 -11.83 9.28
N TYR A 16 -9.44 -10.58 8.80
CA TYR A 16 -8.33 -9.97 8.07
C TYR A 16 -7.01 -9.94 8.87
N GLU A 17 -7.04 -9.50 10.12
CA GLU A 17 -5.85 -9.46 10.99
C GLU A 17 -5.22 -10.84 11.21
N SER A 18 -6.03 -11.90 11.28
CA SER A 18 -5.52 -13.27 11.47
C SER A 18 -4.62 -13.74 10.33
N TRP A 19 -4.75 -13.15 9.13
CA TRP A 19 -3.91 -13.49 7.99
C TRP A 19 -2.44 -13.13 8.21
N TYR A 20 -2.16 -12.02 8.89
CA TYR A 20 -0.80 -11.57 9.22
C TYR A 20 -0.16 -12.43 10.32
N LEU A 21 -0.96 -12.97 11.25
CA LEU A 21 -0.46 -13.84 12.31
C LEU A 21 -0.11 -15.25 11.80
N GLY A 22 -0.75 -15.68 10.70
CA GLY A 22 -0.63 -17.03 10.14
C GLY A 22 0.11 -17.09 8.81
N LYS A 23 -0.64 -17.28 7.75
CA LYS A 23 -0.15 -17.55 6.38
C LYS A 23 0.80 -16.49 5.84
N TYR A 24 0.57 -15.23 6.16
CA TYR A 24 1.33 -14.09 5.63
C TYR A 24 2.39 -13.55 6.60
N LYS A 25 2.62 -14.18 7.76
CA LYS A 25 3.59 -13.70 8.76
C LYS A 25 4.99 -13.42 8.18
N ARG A 26 5.52 -14.32 7.34
CA ARG A 26 6.82 -14.09 6.71
C ARG A 26 6.78 -12.92 5.72
N ALA A 27 5.70 -12.82 4.93
CA ALA A 27 5.53 -11.71 3.99
C ALA A 27 5.47 -10.39 4.73
N ASP A 28 4.68 -10.29 5.79
CA ASP A 28 4.56 -9.11 6.65
C ASP A 28 5.92 -8.61 7.17
N ILE A 29 6.77 -9.52 7.66
CA ILE A 29 8.12 -9.17 8.14
C ILE A 29 8.97 -8.57 7.00
N LEU A 30 8.97 -9.20 5.83
CA LEU A 30 9.78 -8.78 4.69
C LEU A 30 9.26 -7.48 4.06
N GLU A 31 7.94 -7.32 4.00
CA GLU A 31 7.27 -6.11 3.53
C GLU A 31 7.60 -4.92 4.43
N LYS A 32 7.47 -5.07 5.75
CA LYS A 32 7.86 -4.06 6.74
C LYS A 32 9.32 -3.69 6.65
N ALA A 33 10.22 -4.66 6.50
CA ALA A 33 11.65 -4.40 6.33
C ALA A 33 11.95 -3.56 5.07
N LEU A 34 11.30 -3.86 3.94
CA LEU A 34 11.44 -3.08 2.72
C LEU A 34 10.82 -1.69 2.86
N LEU A 35 9.60 -1.58 3.40
CA LEU A 35 8.92 -0.29 3.62
C LEU A 35 9.75 0.65 4.48
N LYS A 36 10.38 0.12 5.56
CA LYS A 36 11.29 0.92 6.40
C LYS A 36 12.45 1.50 5.59
N LYS A 37 13.14 0.69 4.79
CA LYS A 37 14.24 1.15 3.94
C LYS A 37 13.80 2.20 2.91
N LEU A 38 12.57 2.09 2.40
CA LEU A 38 12.00 3.07 1.48
C LEU A 38 11.72 4.40 2.19
N LEU A 39 11.17 4.38 3.40
CA LEU A 39 10.98 5.58 4.21
C LEU A 39 12.33 6.24 4.52
N ASP A 40 13.32 5.47 4.96
CA ASP A 40 14.68 5.95 5.26
C ASP A 40 15.33 6.64 4.05
N SER A 41 15.01 6.20 2.81
CA SER A 41 15.53 6.81 1.57
C SER A 41 14.98 8.22 1.27
N LEU A 42 13.88 8.61 1.91
CA LEU A 42 13.30 9.96 1.80
C LEU A 42 13.86 10.95 2.84
N GLY A 43 14.74 10.49 3.73
CA GLY A 43 15.30 11.26 4.84
C GLY A 43 14.44 11.22 6.10
N TYR A 44 14.56 12.22 6.96
CA TYR A 44 13.79 12.28 8.21
C TYR A 44 12.29 12.43 7.91
N ILE A 45 11.49 11.54 8.49
CA ILE A 45 10.03 11.54 8.43
C ILE A 45 9.48 11.69 9.85
N GLY A 46 8.64 12.68 10.10
CA GLY A 46 7.94 12.89 11.37
C GLY A 46 6.47 12.49 11.29
N SER A 47 5.81 12.75 10.15
CA SER A 47 4.38 12.50 9.96
C SER A 47 4.08 11.70 8.70
N LEU A 48 3.08 10.79 8.82
CA LEU A 48 2.72 9.84 7.77
C LEU A 48 1.20 9.74 7.63
N LEU A 49 0.69 9.75 6.38
CA LEU A 49 -0.66 9.35 6.04
C LEU A 49 -0.62 8.00 5.31
N GLU A 50 -1.28 6.98 5.86
CA GLU A 50 -1.56 5.74 5.13
C GLU A 50 -2.93 5.83 4.46
N VAL A 51 -2.97 5.74 3.13
CA VAL A 51 -4.19 5.72 2.33
C VAL A 51 -4.55 4.28 1.96
N GLY A 52 -5.79 3.88 2.25
CA GLY A 52 -6.22 2.48 2.20
C GLY A 52 -5.70 1.67 3.37
N CYS A 53 -5.77 2.25 4.59
CA CYS A 53 -5.17 1.67 5.79
C CYS A 53 -5.86 0.40 6.30
N GLY A 54 -7.07 0.09 5.82
CA GLY A 54 -7.84 -1.08 6.23
C GLY A 54 -8.04 -1.13 7.74
N THR A 55 -7.61 -2.23 8.37
CA THR A 55 -7.65 -2.43 9.83
C THR A 55 -6.50 -1.72 10.57
N ALA A 56 -5.78 -0.83 9.89
CA ALA A 56 -4.62 -0.08 10.38
C ALA A 56 -3.42 -0.97 10.81
N HIS A 57 -3.25 -2.13 10.17
CA HIS A 57 -2.15 -3.05 10.46
C HIS A 57 -0.77 -2.39 10.26
N PHE A 58 -0.56 -1.76 9.11
CA PHE A 58 0.70 -1.05 8.82
C PHE A 58 0.75 0.31 9.51
N THR A 59 -0.38 1.04 9.65
CA THR A 59 -0.43 2.32 10.36
C THR A 59 0.07 2.18 11.79
N ARG A 60 -0.41 1.17 12.54
CA ARG A 60 0.05 0.86 13.90
C ARG A 60 1.53 0.49 13.94
N TRP A 61 2.01 -0.22 12.92
CA TRP A 61 3.43 -0.54 12.84
C TRP A 61 4.27 0.71 12.56
N PHE A 62 3.86 1.61 11.65
CA PHE A 62 4.55 2.88 11.42
C PHE A 62 4.60 3.74 12.69
N GLU A 63 3.50 3.79 13.45
CA GLU A 63 3.46 4.47 14.76
C GLU A 63 4.48 3.87 15.72
N SER A 64 4.64 2.54 15.75
CA SER A 64 5.65 1.87 16.60
C SER A 64 7.09 2.24 16.22
N LEU A 65 7.33 2.81 15.05
CA LEU A 65 8.62 3.37 14.64
C LEU A 65 8.84 4.82 15.11
N GLY A 66 7.87 5.40 15.85
CA GLY A 66 7.92 6.77 16.37
C GLY A 66 7.39 7.83 15.40
N LEU A 67 6.63 7.46 14.37
CA LEU A 67 6.00 8.40 13.43
C LEU A 67 4.62 8.83 13.93
N GLU A 68 4.25 10.09 13.67
CA GLU A 68 2.87 10.56 13.81
C GLU A 68 2.06 10.05 12.61
N CYS A 69 1.19 9.05 12.85
CA CYS A 69 0.50 8.34 11.79
C CYS A 69 -0.99 8.66 11.74
N HIS A 70 -1.50 8.87 10.53
CA HIS A 70 -2.93 8.97 10.22
C HIS A 70 -3.29 7.89 9.21
N GLY A 71 -4.51 7.36 9.31
CA GLY A 71 -5.04 6.39 8.35
C GLY A 71 -6.31 6.89 7.67
N LEU A 72 -6.42 6.64 6.36
CA LEU A 72 -7.65 6.90 5.61
C LEU A 72 -8.06 5.62 4.87
N ASP A 73 -9.34 5.26 4.96
CA ASP A 73 -9.90 4.13 4.21
C ASP A 73 -11.32 4.44 3.72
N LEU A 74 -11.70 3.80 2.63
CA LEU A 74 -13.05 3.91 2.05
C LEU A 74 -14.07 3.04 2.80
N SER A 75 -13.62 1.98 3.49
CA SER A 75 -14.45 1.01 4.18
C SER A 75 -14.66 1.37 5.64
N GLY A 76 -15.88 1.80 5.98
CA GLY A 76 -16.26 2.01 7.38
C GLY A 76 -16.19 0.74 8.24
N LEU A 77 -16.35 -0.46 7.65
CA LEU A 77 -16.19 -1.73 8.36
C LEU A 77 -14.72 -1.97 8.73
N MET A 78 -13.79 -1.71 7.81
CA MET A 78 -12.35 -1.78 8.09
C MET A 78 -11.96 -0.82 9.21
N LEU A 79 -12.41 0.44 9.15
CA LEU A 79 -12.11 1.44 10.17
C LEU A 79 -12.75 1.11 11.52
N LYS A 80 -13.93 0.50 11.54
CA LYS A 80 -14.55 0.01 12.76
C LYS A 80 -13.69 -1.06 13.43
N GLU A 81 -13.19 -2.02 12.65
CA GLU A 81 -12.29 -3.06 13.16
C GLU A 81 -10.94 -2.45 13.59
N ALA A 82 -10.39 -1.52 12.82
CA ALA A 82 -9.19 -0.79 13.21
C ALA A 82 -9.34 -0.09 14.57
N LYS A 83 -10.47 0.55 14.84
CA LYS A 83 -10.75 1.20 16.14
C LYS A 83 -10.95 0.22 17.29
N ASN A 84 -11.39 -1.00 17.04
CA ASN A 84 -11.40 -2.05 18.08
C ASN A 84 -9.98 -2.40 18.53
N LEU A 85 -9.02 -2.41 17.60
CA LEU A 85 -7.61 -2.73 17.84
C LEU A 85 -6.78 -1.52 18.31
N TRP A 86 -7.21 -0.32 17.96
CA TRP A 86 -6.52 0.95 18.22
C TRP A 86 -7.55 2.07 18.49
N PRO A 87 -8.17 2.13 19.68
CA PRO A 87 -9.36 2.95 19.99
C PRO A 87 -9.20 4.46 19.74
N ASN A 88 -8.06 5.03 20.06
CA ASN A 88 -7.79 6.47 19.91
C ASN A 88 -7.09 6.83 18.60
N SER A 89 -7.17 5.97 17.61
CA SER A 89 -6.49 6.13 16.34
C SER A 89 -7.00 7.32 15.53
N PRO A 90 -6.11 8.09 14.88
CA PRO A 90 -6.47 9.17 13.96
C PRO A 90 -6.84 8.58 12.59
N LEU A 91 -8.01 7.92 12.53
CA LEU A 91 -8.53 7.27 11.32
C LEU A 91 -9.69 8.06 10.74
N LEU A 92 -9.71 8.19 9.42
CA LEU A 92 -10.70 8.94 8.66
C LEU A 92 -11.33 8.08 7.57
N LEU A 93 -12.66 8.14 7.46
CA LEU A 93 -13.39 7.59 6.33
C LEU A 93 -13.28 8.56 5.15
N GLY A 94 -12.76 8.09 4.02
CA GLY A 94 -12.55 8.95 2.87
C GLY A 94 -12.14 8.21 1.61
N GLU A 95 -12.17 8.94 0.50
CA GLU A 95 -11.80 8.45 -0.83
C GLU A 95 -10.39 8.93 -1.21
N SER A 96 -9.57 8.02 -1.72
CA SER A 96 -8.17 8.30 -2.09
C SER A 96 -8.01 9.32 -3.22
N SER A 97 -9.03 9.49 -4.07
CA SER A 97 -9.03 10.46 -5.18
C SER A 97 -9.38 11.88 -4.75
N PHE A 98 -9.74 12.11 -3.48
CA PHE A 98 -10.13 13.40 -2.89
C PHE A 98 -9.75 13.42 -1.42
N LEU A 99 -8.46 13.58 -1.14
CA LEU A 99 -7.95 13.56 0.23
C LEU A 99 -8.38 14.83 0.99
N PRO A 100 -9.07 14.72 2.14
CA PRO A 100 -9.63 15.86 2.88
C PRO A 100 -8.57 16.56 3.75
N PHE A 101 -7.38 16.72 3.21
CA PHE A 101 -6.25 17.39 3.86
C PHE A 101 -5.74 18.54 3.02
N LYS A 102 -5.15 19.53 3.68
CA LYS A 102 -4.46 20.66 2.99
C LYS A 102 -3.21 20.15 2.28
N ASP A 103 -2.74 20.94 1.32
CA ASP A 103 -1.47 20.71 0.65
C ASP A 103 -0.35 20.60 1.69
N HIS A 104 0.58 19.71 1.45
CA HIS A 104 1.77 19.52 2.29
C HIS A 104 1.46 19.27 3.78
N SER A 105 0.37 18.51 4.10
CA SER A 105 -0.03 18.22 5.48
C SER A 105 0.85 17.15 6.13
N PHE A 106 1.39 16.21 5.36
CA PHE A 106 2.18 15.09 5.86
C PHE A 106 3.58 15.07 5.23
N ASP A 107 4.57 14.56 5.96
CA ASP A 107 5.89 14.35 5.37
C ASP A 107 5.84 13.34 4.23
N VAL A 108 5.14 12.23 4.44
CA VAL A 108 5.01 11.16 3.44
C VAL A 108 3.59 10.63 3.39
N VAL A 109 3.16 10.23 2.20
CA VAL A 109 1.94 9.43 2.00
C VAL A 109 2.32 8.01 1.61
N VAL A 110 1.68 7.03 2.23
CA VAL A 110 2.00 5.60 2.03
C VAL A 110 0.76 4.85 1.56
N PHE A 111 0.97 3.90 0.65
CA PHE A 111 -0.03 2.94 0.20
C PHE A 111 0.53 1.53 0.34
N VAL A 112 -0.16 0.63 1.04
CA VAL A 112 0.28 -0.75 1.19
C VAL A 112 -0.81 -1.71 0.74
N ALA A 113 -0.57 -2.44 -0.35
CA ALA A 113 -1.46 -3.45 -0.94
C ALA A 113 -2.92 -2.97 -1.16
N CYS A 114 -3.10 -1.70 -1.52
CA CYS A 114 -4.41 -1.08 -1.72
C CYS A 114 -4.58 -0.38 -3.08
N MET A 115 -3.48 0.11 -3.69
CA MET A 115 -3.49 0.76 -5.00
C MET A 115 -4.14 -0.11 -6.09
N GLU A 116 -4.06 -1.42 -5.96
CA GLU A 116 -4.64 -2.41 -6.87
C GLU A 116 -6.16 -2.28 -7.03
N TYR A 117 -6.82 -1.70 -6.03
CA TYR A 117 -8.29 -1.54 -5.99
C TYR A 117 -8.75 -0.13 -6.33
N MET A 118 -7.83 0.79 -6.60
CA MET A 118 -8.15 2.19 -6.90
C MET A 118 -8.50 2.36 -8.37
N PRO A 119 -9.65 2.99 -8.70
CA PRO A 119 -10.14 3.07 -10.08
C PRO A 119 -9.27 3.99 -10.96
N ASP A 120 -8.82 5.11 -10.43
CA ASP A 120 -7.98 6.11 -11.10
C ASP A 120 -6.66 6.32 -10.36
N PRO A 121 -5.63 5.52 -10.68
CA PRO A 121 -4.34 5.60 -10.00
C PRO A 121 -3.59 6.92 -10.27
N VAL A 122 -3.82 7.58 -11.40
CA VAL A 122 -3.18 8.86 -11.71
C VAL A 122 -3.70 9.94 -10.76
N LYS A 123 -5.02 10.04 -10.61
CA LYS A 123 -5.64 11.00 -9.71
C LYS A 123 -5.28 10.74 -8.25
N VAL A 124 -5.25 9.46 -7.84
CA VAL A 124 -4.84 9.07 -6.48
C VAL A 124 -3.40 9.49 -6.19
N ILE A 125 -2.48 9.27 -7.12
CA ILE A 125 -1.08 9.69 -6.97
C ILE A 125 -0.99 11.21 -6.95
N SER A 126 -1.72 11.94 -7.80
CA SER A 126 -1.74 13.42 -7.77
C SER A 126 -2.22 13.96 -6.43
N GLU A 127 -3.27 13.39 -5.83
CA GLU A 127 -3.76 13.80 -4.52
C GLU A 127 -2.77 13.45 -3.41
N ALA A 128 -2.15 12.26 -3.45
CA ALA A 128 -1.12 11.87 -2.49
C ALA A 128 0.07 12.85 -2.51
N LEU A 129 0.50 13.26 -3.70
CA LEU A 129 1.60 14.20 -3.87
C LEU A 129 1.23 15.62 -3.46
N ARG A 130 -0.03 16.02 -3.65
CA ARG A 130 -0.52 17.31 -3.17
C ARG A 130 -0.43 17.42 -1.64
N VAL A 131 -0.76 16.36 -0.92
CA VAL A 131 -0.75 16.38 0.56
C VAL A 131 0.60 16.02 1.17
N ALA A 132 1.52 15.43 0.38
CA ALA A 132 2.87 15.10 0.83
C ALA A 132 3.82 16.30 0.73
N ARG A 133 4.77 16.40 1.67
CA ARG A 133 5.87 17.38 1.65
C ARG A 133 7.14 16.82 1.00
N LYS A 134 7.44 15.55 1.21
CA LYS A 134 8.72 14.92 0.83
C LYS A 134 8.57 13.87 -0.25
N GLY A 135 7.45 13.16 -0.27
CA GLY A 135 7.23 12.12 -1.26
C GLY A 135 6.21 11.07 -0.86
N ILE A 136 6.18 10.00 -1.61
CA ILE A 136 5.28 8.87 -1.37
C ILE A 136 6.03 7.54 -1.34
N VAL A 137 5.48 6.59 -0.60
CA VAL A 137 5.97 5.20 -0.57
C VAL A 137 4.84 4.27 -0.97
N LEU A 138 5.12 3.36 -1.88
CA LEU A 138 4.19 2.35 -2.37
C LEU A 138 4.70 0.96 -2.01
N GLY A 139 3.84 0.15 -1.43
CA GLY A 139 3.98 -1.29 -1.28
C GLY A 139 2.90 -2.00 -2.08
N LEU A 140 3.25 -2.73 -3.13
CA LEU A 140 2.33 -3.24 -4.14
C LEU A 140 2.45 -4.76 -4.30
N MET A 141 1.35 -5.41 -4.63
CA MET A 141 1.36 -6.77 -5.16
C MET A 141 1.95 -6.75 -6.58
N ASN A 142 3.17 -7.26 -6.71
CA ASN A 142 3.94 -7.13 -7.95
C ASN A 142 3.31 -7.93 -9.10
N LYS A 143 3.00 -7.24 -10.19
CA LYS A 143 2.41 -7.79 -11.42
C LYS A 143 3.21 -8.96 -12.01
N TRP A 144 4.55 -8.91 -11.93
CA TRP A 144 5.44 -9.90 -12.55
C TRP A 144 5.76 -11.09 -11.64
N SER A 145 5.21 -11.12 -10.45
CA SER A 145 5.44 -12.24 -9.52
C SER A 145 4.60 -13.47 -9.85
N LEU A 146 5.15 -14.65 -9.61
CA LEU A 146 4.44 -15.91 -9.78
C LEU A 146 3.13 -15.98 -8.93
N PRO A 147 3.11 -15.52 -7.66
CA PRO A 147 1.86 -15.45 -6.90
C PRO A 147 0.79 -14.59 -7.57
N THR A 148 1.15 -13.45 -8.15
CA THR A 148 0.19 -12.57 -8.84
C THR A 148 -0.34 -13.21 -10.13
N VAL A 149 0.52 -13.83 -10.93
CA VAL A 149 0.09 -14.60 -12.11
C VAL A 149 -0.93 -15.67 -11.70
N ARG A 150 -0.64 -16.43 -10.63
CA ARG A 150 -1.56 -17.42 -10.09
C ARG A 150 -2.90 -16.80 -9.66
N ARG A 151 -2.90 -15.64 -9.00
CA ARG A 151 -4.14 -14.91 -8.61
C ARG A 151 -4.97 -14.55 -9.84
N ILE A 152 -4.34 -14.00 -10.89
CA ILE A 152 -5.01 -13.64 -12.14
C ILE A 152 -5.68 -14.88 -12.78
N VAL A 153 -4.96 -16.00 -12.84
CA VAL A 153 -5.52 -17.26 -13.37
C VAL A 153 -6.70 -17.75 -12.51
N GLN A 154 -6.57 -17.72 -11.19
CA GLN A 154 -7.65 -18.12 -10.28
C GLN A 154 -8.90 -17.24 -10.44
N VAL A 155 -8.73 -15.92 -10.60
CA VAL A 155 -9.86 -15.00 -10.88
C VAL A 155 -10.56 -15.37 -12.18
N LYS A 156 -9.81 -15.61 -13.27
CA LYS A 156 -10.37 -16.05 -14.56
C LYS A 156 -11.13 -17.38 -14.46
N MET A 157 -10.74 -18.24 -13.52
CA MET A 157 -11.41 -19.51 -13.24
C MET A 157 -12.59 -19.38 -12.24
N GLY A 158 -12.93 -18.17 -11.79
CA GLY A 158 -13.99 -17.95 -10.78
C GLY A 158 -13.65 -18.42 -9.36
N LYS A 159 -12.36 -18.73 -9.07
CA LYS A 159 -11.95 -19.35 -7.79
C LYS A 159 -11.43 -18.37 -6.74
N ASN A 160 -11.24 -17.09 -7.07
CA ASN A 160 -10.67 -16.13 -6.15
C ASN A 160 -11.32 -14.75 -6.31
N PRO A 161 -12.48 -14.51 -5.66
CA PRO A 161 -13.23 -13.27 -5.82
C PRO A 161 -12.53 -12.04 -5.24
N TYR A 162 -11.60 -12.20 -4.28
CA TYR A 162 -10.90 -11.09 -3.62
C TYR A 162 -10.10 -10.21 -4.59
N TYR A 163 -9.64 -10.76 -5.72
CA TYR A 163 -8.83 -10.04 -6.70
C TYR A 163 -9.57 -9.76 -8.00
N LYS A 164 -10.90 -9.94 -8.04
CA LYS A 164 -11.71 -9.76 -9.26
C LYS A 164 -11.51 -8.38 -9.90
N ASP A 165 -11.45 -7.35 -9.08
CA ASP A 165 -11.36 -5.97 -9.52
C ASP A 165 -9.95 -5.38 -9.34
N ALA A 166 -8.98 -6.21 -8.90
CA ALA A 166 -7.62 -5.76 -8.65
C ALA A 166 -6.84 -5.54 -9.96
N LYS A 167 -6.17 -4.39 -10.05
CA LYS A 167 -5.20 -4.06 -11.10
C LYS A 167 -3.79 -4.17 -10.52
N PHE A 168 -3.01 -5.11 -11.01
CA PHE A 168 -1.63 -5.29 -10.55
C PHE A 168 -0.66 -4.43 -11.34
N TYR A 169 0.33 -3.87 -10.65
CA TYR A 169 1.29 -2.94 -11.23
C TYR A 169 2.72 -3.50 -11.18
N SER A 170 3.49 -3.15 -12.20
CA SER A 170 4.94 -3.29 -12.23
C SER A 170 5.60 -1.95 -11.94
N VAL A 171 6.92 -1.94 -11.72
CA VAL A 171 7.69 -0.70 -11.59
C VAL A 171 7.56 0.20 -12.82
N ILE A 172 7.44 -0.39 -14.02
CA ILE A 172 7.27 0.36 -15.28
C ILE A 172 5.89 1.02 -15.33
N ASP A 173 4.83 0.28 -14.94
CA ASP A 173 3.48 0.83 -14.87
C ASP A 173 3.43 2.02 -13.90
N MET A 174 4.04 1.89 -12.73
CA MET A 174 4.07 2.96 -11.74
C MET A 174 4.86 4.19 -12.20
N LYS A 175 6.03 4.00 -12.83
CA LYS A 175 6.77 5.13 -13.42
C LYS A 175 5.93 5.91 -14.44
N ARG A 176 5.12 5.21 -15.26
CA ARG A 176 4.19 5.85 -16.20
C ARG A 176 3.07 6.61 -15.48
N ILE A 177 2.52 6.04 -14.42
CA ILE A 177 1.48 6.68 -13.60
C ILE A 177 2.04 7.95 -12.95
N PHE A 178 3.23 7.89 -12.34
CA PHE A 178 3.91 9.07 -11.79
C PHE A 178 4.12 10.17 -12.83
N LYS A 179 4.63 9.80 -14.02
CA LYS A 179 4.85 10.76 -15.11
C LYS A 179 3.54 11.43 -15.54
N ASN A 180 2.45 10.69 -15.62
CA ASN A 180 1.13 11.24 -15.97
C ASN A 180 0.55 12.13 -14.86
N ALA A 181 0.89 11.86 -13.59
CA ALA A 181 0.39 12.64 -12.45
C ALA A 181 1.14 13.97 -12.26
N LEU A 182 2.45 14.04 -12.52
CA LEU A 182 3.33 15.16 -12.16
C LEU A 182 4.25 15.67 -13.28
N GLY A 183 4.24 15.04 -14.46
CA GLY A 183 5.29 15.33 -15.44
C GLY A 183 6.66 14.89 -14.93
N ASP A 184 7.61 15.80 -14.88
CA ASP A 184 8.99 15.54 -14.43
C ASP A 184 9.28 16.01 -12.99
N GLY A 185 8.25 16.44 -12.24
CA GLY A 185 8.38 17.00 -10.86
C GLY A 185 8.59 15.94 -9.75
N TYR A 186 9.19 14.78 -10.07
CA TYR A 186 9.47 13.74 -9.08
C TYR A 186 10.70 12.90 -9.47
N THR A 187 11.34 12.32 -8.45
CA THR A 187 12.41 11.33 -8.65
C THR A 187 12.08 10.03 -7.92
N VAL A 188 12.08 8.90 -8.64
CA VAL A 188 12.05 7.58 -8.02
C VAL A 188 13.40 7.31 -7.37
N THR A 189 13.48 7.53 -6.06
CA THR A 189 14.74 7.41 -5.31
C THR A 189 15.16 5.97 -5.11
N ARG A 190 14.18 5.06 -4.93
CA ARG A 190 14.43 3.65 -4.70
C ARG A 190 13.24 2.81 -5.15
N TRP A 191 13.52 1.64 -5.71
CA TRP A 191 12.56 0.56 -5.82
C TRP A 191 13.24 -0.78 -5.53
N SER A 192 12.49 -1.74 -5.03
CA SER A 192 12.98 -3.10 -4.78
C SER A 192 11.82 -4.07 -4.72
N THR A 193 12.10 -5.37 -4.90
CA THR A 193 11.12 -6.43 -4.69
C THR A 193 11.60 -7.37 -3.59
N THR A 194 10.64 -7.94 -2.85
CA THR A 194 10.88 -8.93 -1.80
C THR A 194 9.80 -10.01 -1.80
N VAL A 195 9.78 -10.86 -0.77
CA VAL A 195 8.84 -11.99 -0.67
C VAL A 195 9.03 -12.96 -1.85
N PHE A 196 10.27 -13.40 -2.04
CA PHE A 196 10.62 -14.45 -2.97
C PHE A 196 10.26 -15.85 -2.43
N PRO A 197 10.25 -16.91 -3.28
CA PRO A 197 10.12 -18.28 -2.81
C PRO A 197 11.14 -18.60 -1.71
N ARG A 198 10.74 -19.44 -0.75
CA ARG A 198 11.58 -19.74 0.44
C ARG A 198 12.98 -20.27 0.11
N ILE A 199 13.14 -20.93 -1.03
CA ILE A 199 14.44 -21.41 -1.50
C ILE A 199 15.48 -20.29 -1.75
N LEU A 200 15.00 -19.07 -2.00
CA LEU A 200 15.84 -17.87 -2.17
C LEU A 200 16.05 -17.10 -0.86
N GLY A 201 15.59 -17.63 0.28
CA GLY A 201 15.66 -16.96 1.56
C GLY A 201 14.88 -15.64 1.60
N ASP A 202 15.39 -14.70 2.39
CA ASP A 202 14.77 -13.37 2.60
C ASP A 202 15.37 -12.33 1.64
N LEU A 203 15.47 -12.70 0.37
CA LEU A 203 16.02 -11.86 -0.69
C LEU A 203 15.22 -10.56 -0.83
N GLU A 204 15.94 -9.45 -0.96
CA GLU A 204 15.47 -8.17 -1.48
C GLU A 204 16.31 -7.79 -2.70
N SER A 205 15.70 -7.34 -3.78
CA SER A 205 16.44 -7.03 -5.01
C SER A 205 15.79 -5.90 -5.81
N SER A 206 16.61 -4.97 -6.26
CA SER A 206 16.27 -3.99 -7.31
C SER A 206 16.63 -4.47 -8.73
N LEU A 207 17.36 -5.59 -8.84
CA LEU A 207 17.78 -6.18 -10.12
C LEU A 207 16.82 -7.29 -10.57
N VAL A 208 16.24 -8.03 -9.62
CA VAL A 208 15.31 -9.15 -9.88
C VAL A 208 13.87 -8.69 -9.61
N PRO A 209 13.08 -8.36 -10.64
CA PRO A 209 11.78 -7.71 -10.48
C PRO A 209 10.63 -8.70 -10.23
N PHE A 210 10.89 -9.90 -9.71
CA PHE A 210 9.89 -11.00 -9.62
C PHE A 210 9.46 -11.35 -8.18
N GLY A 211 9.94 -10.64 -7.15
CA GLY A 211 9.43 -10.78 -5.78
C GLY A 211 7.93 -10.47 -5.70
N ALA A 212 7.22 -11.10 -4.80
CA ALA A 212 5.75 -10.97 -4.70
C ALA A 212 5.30 -9.57 -4.25
N PHE A 213 6.15 -8.84 -3.53
CA PHE A 213 5.93 -7.48 -3.08
C PHE A 213 6.92 -6.53 -3.78
N LEU A 214 6.39 -5.46 -4.34
CA LEU A 214 7.15 -4.38 -4.98
C LEU A 214 7.05 -3.12 -4.13
N GLY A 215 8.18 -2.64 -3.64
CA GLY A 215 8.29 -1.37 -2.94
C GLY A 215 8.85 -0.27 -3.85
N ILE A 216 8.29 0.93 -3.77
CA ILE A 216 8.75 2.11 -4.52
C ILE A 216 8.72 3.32 -3.59
N ALA A 217 9.81 4.10 -3.54
CA ALA A 217 9.84 5.44 -2.95
C ALA A 217 10.03 6.47 -4.06
N ALA A 218 9.16 7.46 -4.10
CA ALA A 218 9.26 8.60 -5.01
C ALA A 218 9.34 9.89 -4.18
N LYS A 219 10.40 10.68 -4.41
CA LYS A 219 10.66 11.97 -3.76
C LYS A 219 10.12 13.09 -4.63
N LEU A 220 9.51 14.09 -4.00
CA LEU A 220 9.18 15.38 -4.62
C LEU A 220 10.45 16.21 -4.75
N GLU A 221 10.60 16.91 -5.88
CA GLU A 221 11.69 17.85 -6.16
C GLU A 221 11.34 19.25 -5.71
#